data_663707c77d82c4e306dcfff9d4daf078
#
_entry.id   663707c77d82c4e306dcfff9d4daf078
#
_cell.length_a   1.000
_cell.length_b   1.000
_cell.length_c   1.000
_cell.angle_alpha   90.00
_cell.angle_beta   90.00
_cell.angle_gamma   90.00
#
_symmetry.space_group_name_H-M   'P 1'
#
loop_
_entity.id
_entity.type
_entity.pdbx_description
1 polymer ?
#
loop_
_entity_poly.entity_id
_entity_poly.type
_entity_poly.pdbx_seq_one_letter_code
_entity_poly.pdbx_strand_id
1 'polypeptide(L)'
;MLFLYLTKKAMNIKLDFENVLFLDIETVPEIENFSNLTADKQVLFEEKTKYQRKEDITAEEFYERAGIWAEFGIIICISVGYFVNFKNSQRSFRVKSFYGDEVQLLKDFKNLLNNHFNKAEHLLCGHNGKEFDFPYIARRMIINQISLPEKLNLFGKKPWEIPHIDTMELWKFGDYKHFTSLKLLTSILGIPSPKDDISGSDVASVYYKEN
;
A
#
# COMPACT_ATOMS: atom_id res chain seq x y z
N MET A 1 -12.85 -4.49 8.28
CA MET A 1 -13.28 -5.47 9.33
C MET A 1 -12.18 -5.74 10.35
N LEU A 2 -10.95 -6.12 9.93
CA LEU A 2 -9.83 -6.41 10.86
C LEU A 2 -9.56 -5.28 11.84
N PHE A 3 -9.41 -4.07 11.35
CA PHE A 3 -9.14 -2.90 12.19
C PHE A 3 -10.23 -2.65 13.25
N LEU A 4 -11.50 -2.77 12.87
CA LEU A 4 -12.63 -2.68 13.80
C LEU A 4 -12.59 -3.77 14.87
N TYR A 5 -12.22 -4.99 14.49
CA TYR A 5 -12.08 -6.10 15.43
C TYR A 5 -10.98 -5.82 16.45
N LEU A 6 -9.79 -5.45 16.00
CA LEU A 6 -8.64 -5.18 16.87
C LEU A 6 -8.91 -3.99 17.80
N THR A 7 -9.42 -2.88 17.28
CA THR A 7 -9.57 -1.65 18.09
C THR A 7 -10.75 -1.69 19.03
N LYS A 8 -11.91 -2.20 18.62
CA LYS A 8 -13.15 -2.13 19.38
C LYS A 8 -13.35 -3.31 20.34
N LYS A 9 -12.97 -4.53 19.93
CA LYS A 9 -13.12 -5.73 20.74
C LYS A 9 -11.92 -6.06 21.62
N ALA A 10 -10.71 -5.89 21.10
CA ALA A 10 -9.51 -6.40 21.74
C ALA A 10 -8.68 -5.32 22.46
N MET A 11 -8.61 -4.08 21.93
CA MET A 11 -7.62 -3.09 22.40
C MET A 11 -8.24 -1.86 23.06
N ASN A 12 -9.57 -1.72 23.08
CA ASN A 12 -10.31 -0.57 23.64
C ASN A 12 -9.76 0.81 23.19
N ILE A 13 -9.27 0.90 21.94
CA ILE A 13 -8.74 2.13 21.37
C ILE A 13 -9.93 3.05 21.01
N LYS A 14 -9.94 4.24 21.58
CA LYS A 14 -10.89 5.30 21.20
C LYS A 14 -10.41 5.94 19.90
N LEU A 15 -10.97 5.52 18.78
CA LEU A 15 -10.69 6.06 17.45
C LEU A 15 -12.00 6.49 16.79
N ASP A 16 -11.99 7.68 16.22
CA ASP A 16 -13.07 8.11 15.36
C ASP A 16 -12.83 7.56 13.94
N PHE A 17 -13.63 6.55 13.59
CA PHE A 17 -13.45 5.82 12.32
C PHE A 17 -13.72 6.69 11.09
N GLU A 18 -14.48 7.76 11.22
CA GLU A 18 -14.74 8.70 10.14
C GLU A 18 -13.49 9.51 9.74
N ASN A 19 -12.52 9.59 10.66
CA ASN A 19 -11.23 10.23 10.42
C ASN A 19 -10.18 9.28 9.82
N VAL A 20 -10.54 8.03 9.51
CA VAL A 20 -9.61 7.02 9.00
C VAL A 20 -9.90 6.70 7.54
N LEU A 21 -8.91 6.92 6.68
CA LEU A 21 -8.90 6.44 5.30
C LEU A 21 -8.09 5.14 5.24
N PHE A 22 -8.78 4.02 5.03
CA PHE A 22 -8.16 2.74 4.75
C PHE A 22 -7.66 2.73 3.32
N LEU A 23 -6.47 2.20 3.07
CA LEU A 23 -5.93 2.10 1.73
C LEU A 23 -5.07 0.85 1.53
N ASP A 24 -4.99 0.44 0.29
CA ASP A 24 -4.16 -0.65 -0.22
C ASP A 24 -3.78 -0.32 -1.66
N ILE A 25 -2.57 -0.72 -2.11
CA ILE A 25 -2.12 -0.50 -3.48
C ILE A 25 -1.79 -1.82 -4.17
N GLU A 26 -2.00 -1.83 -5.50
CA GLU A 26 -1.49 -2.90 -6.36
C GLU A 26 -0.42 -2.33 -7.27
N THR A 27 0.69 -3.05 -7.37
CA THR A 27 1.88 -2.62 -8.11
C THR A 27 2.38 -3.71 -9.04
N VAL A 28 2.96 -3.29 -10.17
CA VAL A 28 3.59 -4.19 -11.14
C VAL A 28 4.96 -3.63 -11.53
N PRO A 29 5.88 -4.42 -12.12
CA PRO A 29 7.06 -3.87 -12.78
C PRO A 29 6.67 -2.75 -13.77
N GLU A 30 7.49 -1.73 -13.91
CA GLU A 30 7.26 -0.63 -14.89
C GLU A 30 7.31 -1.15 -16.33
N ILE A 31 8.16 -2.11 -16.60
CA ILE A 31 8.34 -2.79 -17.88
C ILE A 31 8.15 -4.29 -17.63
N GLU A 32 7.43 -4.98 -18.50
CA GLU A 32 7.09 -6.39 -18.32
C GLU A 32 8.34 -7.28 -18.14
N ASN A 33 9.31 -7.13 -19.03
CA ASN A 33 10.48 -8.02 -19.08
C ASN A 33 11.77 -7.26 -18.79
N PHE A 34 12.67 -7.87 -18.02
CA PHE A 34 13.99 -7.32 -17.68
C PHE A 34 14.79 -6.91 -18.92
N SER A 35 14.79 -7.73 -19.96
CA SER A 35 15.51 -7.49 -21.22
C SER A 35 15.05 -6.22 -21.96
N ASN A 36 13.84 -5.74 -21.70
CA ASN A 36 13.28 -4.52 -22.28
C ASN A 36 13.64 -3.24 -21.50
N LEU A 37 14.28 -3.36 -20.35
CA LEU A 37 14.84 -2.24 -19.62
C LEU A 37 16.01 -1.63 -20.41
N THR A 38 16.25 -0.32 -20.21
CA THR A 38 17.50 0.30 -20.67
C THR A 38 18.71 -0.36 -19.98
N ALA A 39 19.87 -0.37 -20.64
CA ALA A 39 21.09 -0.97 -20.09
C ALA A 39 21.44 -0.40 -18.69
N ASP A 40 21.28 0.90 -18.49
CA ASP A 40 21.48 1.54 -17.19
C ASP A 40 20.52 1.01 -16.12
N LYS A 41 19.23 0.88 -16.46
CA LYS A 41 18.24 0.33 -15.52
C LYS A 41 18.51 -1.15 -15.19
N GLN A 42 19.00 -1.95 -16.13
CA GLN A 42 19.39 -3.33 -15.89
C GLN A 42 20.53 -3.40 -14.85
N VAL A 43 21.58 -2.59 -15.05
CA VAL A 43 22.72 -2.51 -14.11
C VAL A 43 22.25 -2.04 -12.72
N LEU A 44 21.46 -0.99 -12.65
CA LEU A 44 20.93 -0.46 -11.38
C LEU A 44 20.04 -1.47 -10.64
N PHE A 45 19.23 -2.24 -11.37
CA PHE A 45 18.42 -3.31 -10.79
C PHE A 45 19.27 -4.44 -10.26
N GLU A 46 20.29 -4.85 -11.02
CA GLU A 46 21.24 -5.87 -10.60
C GLU A 46 21.97 -5.47 -9.32
N GLU A 47 22.49 -4.26 -9.26
CA GLU A 47 23.17 -3.72 -8.07
C GLU A 47 22.24 -3.67 -6.84
N LYS A 48 21.01 -3.12 -7.02
CA LYS A 48 20.02 -3.00 -5.94
C LYS A 48 19.63 -4.34 -5.35
N THR A 49 19.54 -5.37 -6.19
CA THR A 49 19.02 -6.69 -5.79
C THR A 49 20.11 -7.69 -5.40
N LYS A 50 21.38 -7.35 -5.63
CA LYS A 50 22.53 -8.25 -5.43
C LYS A 50 22.52 -9.01 -4.10
N TYR A 51 22.25 -8.32 -3.00
CA TYR A 51 22.24 -8.90 -1.65
C TYR A 51 20.90 -9.54 -1.25
N GLN A 52 19.88 -9.45 -2.09
CA GLN A 52 18.56 -10.02 -1.86
C GLN A 52 18.34 -11.30 -2.66
N ARG A 53 19.15 -11.49 -3.71
CA ARG A 53 19.13 -12.69 -4.55
C ARG A 53 19.97 -13.79 -3.92
N LYS A 54 19.51 -15.02 -4.04
CA LYS A 54 20.34 -16.19 -3.77
C LYS A 54 21.44 -16.30 -4.84
N GLU A 55 22.54 -16.97 -4.54
CA GLU A 55 23.73 -17.05 -5.41
C GLU A 55 23.43 -17.59 -6.82
N ASP A 56 22.42 -18.43 -6.96
CA ASP A 56 22.01 -19.08 -8.20
C ASP A 56 20.90 -18.34 -8.99
N ILE A 57 20.39 -17.22 -8.45
CA ILE A 57 19.32 -16.44 -9.08
C ILE A 57 19.89 -15.22 -9.80
N THR A 58 19.67 -15.11 -11.09
CA THR A 58 20.05 -13.95 -11.91
C THR A 58 19.18 -12.72 -11.62
N ALA A 59 19.62 -11.54 -12.06
CA ALA A 59 18.79 -10.32 -11.97
C ALA A 59 17.53 -10.44 -12.82
N GLU A 60 17.62 -11.07 -13.99
CA GLU A 60 16.49 -11.29 -14.89
C GLU A 60 15.42 -12.21 -14.27
N GLU A 61 15.81 -13.34 -13.69
CA GLU A 61 14.88 -14.23 -12.98
C GLU A 61 14.24 -13.56 -11.76
N PHE A 62 14.97 -12.65 -11.09
CA PHE A 62 14.49 -11.94 -9.91
C PHE A 62 13.59 -10.75 -10.27
N TYR A 63 13.56 -10.35 -11.53
CA TYR A 63 12.85 -9.16 -12.00
C TYR A 63 11.33 -9.26 -11.88
N GLU A 64 10.75 -10.45 -11.83
CA GLU A 64 9.33 -10.65 -11.53
C GLU A 64 8.88 -9.91 -10.25
N ARG A 65 9.82 -9.66 -9.33
CA ARG A 65 9.59 -8.94 -8.07
C ARG A 65 9.78 -7.43 -8.19
N ALA A 66 10.12 -6.89 -9.36
CA ALA A 66 10.46 -5.48 -9.53
C ALA A 66 9.33 -4.53 -9.09
N GLY A 67 8.08 -4.97 -9.17
CA GLY A 67 6.92 -4.22 -8.71
C GLY A 67 6.93 -3.83 -7.23
N ILE A 68 7.76 -4.47 -6.38
CA ILE A 68 7.84 -4.10 -4.95
C ILE A 68 8.74 -2.87 -4.69
N TRP A 69 9.50 -2.40 -5.68
CA TRP A 69 10.34 -1.20 -5.58
C TRP A 69 9.80 -0.08 -6.44
N ALA A 70 9.53 1.05 -5.83
CA ALA A 70 8.97 2.22 -6.52
C ALA A 70 9.84 2.75 -7.66
N GLU A 71 11.14 2.44 -7.67
CA GLU A 71 12.09 2.84 -8.71
C GLU A 71 11.97 1.99 -9.99
N PHE A 72 11.39 0.80 -9.88
CA PHE A 72 11.27 -0.19 -10.97
C PHE A 72 9.84 -0.67 -11.21
N GLY A 73 8.91 -0.29 -10.35
CA GLY A 73 7.49 -0.61 -10.48
C GLY A 73 6.62 0.62 -10.64
N ILE A 74 5.37 0.38 -11.00
CA ILE A 74 4.30 1.39 -11.10
C ILE A 74 3.11 0.97 -10.24
N ILE A 75 2.29 1.94 -9.83
CA ILE A 75 1.01 1.70 -9.17
C ILE A 75 -0.07 1.59 -10.23
N ILE A 76 -0.77 0.46 -10.25
CA ILE A 76 -1.88 0.22 -11.18
C ILE A 76 -3.24 0.43 -10.54
N CYS A 77 -3.32 0.34 -9.20
CA CYS A 77 -4.54 0.58 -8.45
C CYS A 77 -4.22 1.15 -7.05
N ILE A 78 -5.00 2.13 -6.61
CA ILE A 78 -5.11 2.56 -5.22
C ILE A 78 -6.55 2.36 -4.79
N SER A 79 -6.80 1.41 -3.91
CA SER A 79 -8.12 1.17 -3.31
C SER A 79 -8.22 1.87 -1.97
N VAL A 80 -9.30 2.60 -1.74
CA VAL A 80 -9.56 3.29 -0.48
C VAL A 80 -10.92 2.94 0.08
N GLY A 81 -11.01 2.90 1.41
CA GLY A 81 -12.25 2.68 2.13
C GLY A 81 -12.39 3.67 3.28
N TYR A 82 -13.61 4.13 3.56
CA TYR A 82 -13.89 5.08 4.63
C TYR A 82 -15.33 4.97 5.14
N PHE A 83 -15.53 5.37 6.39
CA PHE A 83 -16.86 5.41 7.00
C PHE A 83 -17.53 6.76 6.77
N VAL A 84 -18.84 6.70 6.56
CA VAL A 84 -19.71 7.87 6.45
C VAL A 84 -20.87 7.70 7.41
N ASN A 85 -21.11 8.74 8.23
CA ASN A 85 -22.28 8.81 9.07
C ASN A 85 -23.44 9.48 8.33
N PHE A 86 -24.59 8.84 8.36
CA PHE A 86 -25.84 9.47 7.93
C PHE A 86 -26.57 10.09 9.13
N LYS A 87 -27.43 11.08 8.85
CA LYS A 87 -28.23 11.82 9.87
C LYS A 87 -29.02 10.92 10.83
N ASN A 88 -29.25 9.63 10.48
CA ASN A 88 -30.01 8.67 11.27
C ASN A 88 -29.11 7.75 12.13
N SER A 89 -27.88 8.14 12.43
CA SER A 89 -26.91 7.31 13.17
C SER A 89 -26.54 5.99 12.49
N GLN A 90 -26.90 5.81 11.23
CA GLN A 90 -26.45 4.69 10.43
C GLN A 90 -25.07 4.99 9.86
N ARG A 91 -24.12 4.13 10.18
CA ARG A 91 -22.75 4.17 9.64
C ARG A 91 -22.67 3.27 8.42
N SER A 92 -22.19 3.79 7.29
CA SER A 92 -21.90 2.98 6.12
C SER A 92 -20.43 3.04 5.77
N PHE A 93 -19.90 1.97 5.18
CA PHE A 93 -18.54 1.88 4.66
C PHE A 93 -18.59 2.06 3.13
N ARG A 94 -17.80 2.97 2.62
CA ARG A 94 -17.66 3.22 1.18
C ARG A 94 -16.30 2.81 0.71
N VAL A 95 -16.24 2.25 -0.50
CA VAL A 95 -14.99 1.87 -1.17
C VAL A 95 -14.91 2.60 -2.49
N LYS A 96 -13.71 3.03 -2.86
CA LYS A 96 -13.40 3.62 -4.16
C LYS A 96 -12.02 3.14 -4.59
N SER A 97 -11.85 2.80 -5.87
CA SER A 97 -10.56 2.49 -6.46
C SER A 97 -10.20 3.54 -7.51
N PHE A 98 -8.93 3.92 -7.53
CA PHE A 98 -8.29 4.71 -8.56
C PHE A 98 -7.43 3.77 -9.40
N TYR A 99 -7.59 3.76 -10.71
CA TYR A 99 -6.89 2.85 -11.63
C TYR A 99 -6.70 3.51 -13.00
N GLY A 100 -5.94 2.87 -13.89
CA GLY A 100 -5.62 3.37 -15.22
C GLY A 100 -4.24 4.02 -15.28
N ASP A 101 -4.12 5.16 -15.95
CA ASP A 101 -2.85 5.89 -16.04
C ASP A 101 -2.32 6.30 -14.67
N GLU A 102 -1.06 5.92 -14.36
CA GLU A 102 -0.49 6.14 -13.04
C GLU A 102 -0.45 7.62 -12.62
N VAL A 103 -0.12 8.50 -13.55
CA VAL A 103 -0.05 9.96 -13.26
C VAL A 103 -1.42 10.49 -12.88
N GLN A 104 -2.45 10.06 -13.61
CA GLN A 104 -3.82 10.49 -13.34
C GLN A 104 -4.36 9.90 -12.01
N LEU A 105 -4.16 8.61 -11.77
CA LEU A 105 -4.61 8.00 -10.51
C LEU A 105 -3.93 8.61 -9.28
N LEU A 106 -2.62 8.94 -9.37
CA LEU A 106 -1.89 9.63 -8.31
C LEU A 106 -2.41 11.05 -8.06
N LYS A 107 -2.75 11.80 -9.12
CA LYS A 107 -3.38 13.12 -9.00
C LYS A 107 -4.76 13.05 -8.37
N ASP A 108 -5.57 12.08 -8.76
CA ASP A 108 -6.93 11.88 -8.22
C ASP A 108 -6.87 11.46 -6.75
N PHE A 109 -5.96 10.58 -6.37
CA PHE A 109 -5.73 10.22 -4.98
C PHE A 109 -5.24 11.41 -4.14
N LYS A 110 -4.29 12.21 -4.67
CA LYS A 110 -3.86 13.46 -4.04
C LYS A 110 -5.04 14.41 -3.80
N ASN A 111 -5.92 14.57 -4.80
CA ASN A 111 -7.12 15.41 -4.68
C ASN A 111 -8.06 14.90 -3.58
N LEU A 112 -8.24 13.58 -3.46
CA LEU A 112 -9.00 13.00 -2.36
C LEU A 112 -8.41 13.41 -1.00
N LEU A 113 -7.10 13.25 -0.82
CA LEU A 113 -6.42 13.61 0.43
C LEU A 113 -6.55 15.10 0.74
N ASN A 114 -6.28 15.96 -0.22
CA ASN A 114 -6.29 17.42 -0.02
C ASN A 114 -7.69 17.98 0.26
N ASN A 115 -8.73 17.38 -0.32
CA ASN A 115 -10.09 17.92 -0.21
C ASN A 115 -10.90 17.29 0.93
N HIS A 116 -10.61 16.04 1.31
CA HIS A 116 -11.45 15.28 2.24
C HIS A 116 -10.70 14.72 3.46
N PHE A 117 -9.38 14.52 3.37
CA PHE A 117 -8.58 13.93 4.45
C PHE A 117 -7.38 14.82 4.85
N ASN A 118 -7.55 16.11 4.83
CA ASN A 118 -6.49 17.10 5.07
C ASN A 118 -6.39 17.62 6.51
N LYS A 119 -7.30 17.24 7.42
CA LYS A 119 -7.28 17.69 8.81
C LYS A 119 -6.24 16.93 9.63
N ALA A 120 -5.77 17.54 10.73
CA ALA A 120 -4.75 16.94 11.61
C ALA A 120 -5.18 15.56 12.15
N GLU A 121 -6.47 15.42 12.52
CA GLU A 121 -7.05 14.19 13.03
C GLU A 121 -7.25 13.08 11.98
N HIS A 122 -7.18 13.41 10.68
CA HIS A 122 -7.32 12.41 9.63
C HIS A 122 -6.07 11.53 9.54
N LEU A 123 -6.28 10.22 9.52
CA LEU A 123 -5.23 9.21 9.49
C LEU A 123 -5.38 8.28 8.28
N LEU A 124 -4.27 7.83 7.74
CA LEU A 124 -4.26 6.70 6.79
C LEU A 124 -4.14 5.40 7.57
N CYS A 125 -4.70 4.32 7.04
CA CYS A 125 -4.60 2.99 7.63
C CYS A 125 -4.33 1.96 6.53
N GLY A 126 -3.26 1.18 6.69
CA GLY A 126 -2.90 0.06 5.82
C GLY A 126 -2.52 -1.18 6.61
N HIS A 127 -2.19 -2.25 5.92
CA HIS A 127 -1.57 -3.44 6.49
C HIS A 127 -0.15 -3.56 5.96
N ASN A 128 0.84 -3.32 6.78
CA ASN A 128 2.23 -3.03 6.39
C ASN A 128 2.36 -1.71 5.59
N GLY A 129 1.36 -0.83 5.68
CA GLY A 129 1.27 0.38 4.88
C GLY A 129 2.35 1.41 5.20
N LYS A 130 2.84 1.46 6.44
CA LYS A 130 3.94 2.35 6.84
C LYS A 130 5.26 1.99 6.19
N GLU A 131 5.50 0.69 5.95
CA GLU A 131 6.72 0.20 5.32
C GLU A 131 6.58 0.10 3.79
N PHE A 132 5.36 -0.08 3.27
CA PHE A 132 5.12 -0.31 1.85
C PHE A 132 4.25 0.76 1.20
N ASP A 133 2.94 0.79 1.42
CA ASP A 133 2.00 1.59 0.64
C ASP A 133 2.30 3.10 0.69
N PHE A 134 2.43 3.67 1.89
CA PHE A 134 2.59 5.11 2.05
C PHE A 134 3.90 5.63 1.44
N PRO A 135 5.07 5.02 1.73
CA PRO A 135 6.31 5.43 1.10
C PRO A 135 6.36 5.11 -0.40
N TYR A 136 5.70 4.05 -0.85
CA TYR A 136 5.63 3.72 -2.27
C TYR A 136 4.87 4.80 -3.04
N ILE A 137 3.66 5.16 -2.61
CA ILE A 137 2.87 6.23 -3.22
C ILE A 137 3.66 7.56 -3.23
N ALA A 138 4.29 7.92 -2.11
CA ALA A 138 5.07 9.14 -2.03
C ALA A 138 6.24 9.16 -3.02
N ARG A 139 7.00 8.05 -3.14
CA ARG A 139 8.09 7.92 -4.11
C ARG A 139 7.59 8.01 -5.54
N ARG A 140 6.48 7.31 -5.87
CA ARG A 140 5.89 7.38 -7.21
C ARG A 140 5.39 8.79 -7.55
N MET A 141 4.81 9.51 -6.59
CA MET A 141 4.47 10.93 -6.79
C MET A 141 5.72 11.77 -7.12
N ILE A 142 6.84 11.58 -6.39
CA ILE A 142 8.09 12.30 -6.66
C ILE A 142 8.64 11.94 -8.05
N ILE A 143 8.69 10.66 -8.41
CA ILE A 143 9.16 10.17 -9.71
C ILE A 143 8.34 10.81 -10.84
N ASN A 144 7.02 10.94 -10.65
CA ASN A 144 6.10 11.55 -11.62
C ASN A 144 5.98 13.08 -11.46
N GLN A 145 6.86 13.73 -10.68
CA GLN A 145 6.89 15.19 -10.47
C GLN A 145 5.58 15.75 -9.90
N ILE A 146 4.88 14.97 -9.10
CA ILE A 146 3.66 15.34 -8.40
C ILE A 146 4.03 15.75 -6.98
N SER A 147 3.66 16.97 -6.56
CA SER A 147 3.90 17.44 -5.19
C SER A 147 3.11 16.60 -4.17
N LEU A 148 3.74 16.26 -3.06
CA LEU A 148 3.14 15.43 -2.02
C LEU A 148 1.98 16.15 -1.31
N PRO A 149 0.85 15.47 -1.03
CA PRO A 149 -0.12 15.95 -0.06
C PRO A 149 0.47 15.87 1.37
N GLU A 150 -0.04 16.68 2.30
CA GLU A 150 0.47 16.75 3.66
C GLU A 150 0.52 15.37 4.35
N LYS A 151 -0.49 14.53 4.15
CA LYS A 151 -0.58 13.19 4.74
C LYS A 151 0.53 12.22 4.29
N LEU A 152 1.11 12.44 3.12
CA LEU A 152 2.22 11.64 2.60
C LEU A 152 3.58 12.34 2.71
N ASN A 153 3.61 13.60 3.17
CA ASN A 153 4.87 14.30 3.41
C ASN A 153 5.48 13.86 4.74
N LEU A 154 6.03 12.66 4.73
CA LEU A 154 6.63 11.99 5.89
C LEU A 154 8.17 12.12 5.91
N PHE A 155 8.71 13.05 5.12
CA PHE A 155 10.14 13.27 4.98
C PHE A 155 10.82 13.51 6.33
N GLY A 156 11.91 12.76 6.60
CA GLY A 156 12.70 12.86 7.81
C GLY A 156 12.07 12.27 9.09
N LYS A 157 10.83 11.78 9.01
CA LYS A 157 10.17 11.13 10.17
C LYS A 157 10.72 9.72 10.38
N LYS A 158 10.91 9.37 11.64
CA LYS A 158 11.21 7.99 12.05
C LYS A 158 9.92 7.15 12.04
N PRO A 159 10.01 5.81 11.92
CA PRO A 159 8.81 4.95 11.84
C PRO A 159 7.77 5.19 12.94
N TRP A 160 8.22 5.44 14.16
CA TRP A 160 7.33 5.73 15.31
C TRP A 160 6.75 7.14 15.36
N GLU A 161 7.26 8.07 14.54
CA GLU A 161 6.75 9.43 14.39
C GLU A 161 5.68 9.54 13.29
N ILE A 162 5.49 8.47 12.51
CA ILE A 162 4.46 8.40 11.47
C ILE A 162 3.10 8.25 12.16
N PRO A 163 2.17 9.23 12.03
CA PRO A 163 0.92 9.24 12.80
C PRO A 163 -0.10 8.21 12.29
N HIS A 164 0.15 7.65 11.11
CA HIS A 164 -0.77 6.73 10.45
C HIS A 164 -0.86 5.39 11.16
N ILE A 165 -1.91 4.65 10.85
CA ILE A 165 -2.23 3.37 11.47
C ILE A 165 -1.73 2.25 10.56
N ASP A 166 -1.10 1.25 11.19
CA ASP A 166 -0.71 0.03 10.51
C ASP A 166 -1.25 -1.16 11.29
N THR A 167 -2.13 -1.95 10.65
CA THR A 167 -2.76 -3.10 11.31
C THR A 167 -1.78 -4.23 11.60
N MET A 168 -0.67 -4.32 10.86
CA MET A 168 0.39 -5.25 11.18
C MET A 168 1.18 -4.81 12.42
N GLU A 169 1.45 -3.51 12.59
CA GLU A 169 2.06 -3.00 13.83
C GLU A 169 1.17 -3.21 15.05
N LEU A 170 -0.14 -3.00 14.91
CA LEU A 170 -1.09 -3.28 15.98
C LEU A 170 -1.07 -4.74 16.43
N TRP A 171 -0.81 -5.67 15.50
CA TRP A 171 -0.71 -7.10 15.80
C TRP A 171 0.64 -7.49 16.41
N LYS A 172 1.69 -6.75 16.19
CA LYS A 172 3.05 -7.08 16.66
C LYS A 172 3.19 -7.10 18.19
N PHE A 173 2.45 -6.29 18.94
CA PHE A 173 2.57 -6.19 20.41
C PHE A 173 4.02 -6.10 20.92
N GLY A 174 4.90 -5.42 20.15
CA GLY A 174 6.33 -5.32 20.46
C GLY A 174 7.21 -6.42 19.87
N ASP A 175 6.64 -7.41 19.18
CA ASP A 175 7.41 -8.39 18.41
C ASP A 175 7.71 -7.85 17.00
N TYR A 176 8.97 -7.52 16.75
CA TYR A 176 9.41 -6.98 15.46
C TYR A 176 9.93 -8.04 14.48
N LYS A 177 10.00 -9.31 14.91
CA LYS A 177 10.66 -10.36 14.13
C LYS A 177 9.75 -11.05 13.11
N HIS A 178 8.44 -10.99 13.31
CA HIS A 178 7.50 -11.77 12.52
C HIS A 178 6.58 -10.87 11.68
N PHE A 179 6.53 -11.19 10.41
CA PHE A 179 5.54 -10.67 9.47
C PHE A 179 4.30 -11.54 9.49
N THR A 180 3.13 -10.97 9.76
CA THR A 180 1.85 -11.67 9.69
C THR A 180 1.04 -11.10 8.53
N SER A 181 0.79 -11.90 7.50
CA SER A 181 -0.01 -11.45 6.36
C SER A 181 -1.45 -11.17 6.74
N LEU A 182 -2.10 -10.25 6.03
CA LEU A 182 -3.52 -9.93 6.23
C LEU A 182 -4.40 -11.18 6.08
N LYS A 183 -4.08 -12.04 5.12
CA LYS A 183 -4.78 -13.32 4.86
C LYS A 183 -4.73 -14.23 6.09
N LEU A 184 -3.54 -14.41 6.68
CA LEU A 184 -3.39 -15.22 7.89
C LEU A 184 -4.16 -14.61 9.04
N LEU A 185 -4.01 -13.30 9.24
CA LEU A 185 -4.62 -12.60 10.38
C LEU A 185 -6.16 -12.62 10.31
N THR A 186 -6.75 -12.39 9.13
CA THR A 186 -8.20 -12.48 8.96
C THR A 186 -8.71 -13.90 9.18
N SER A 187 -7.98 -14.90 8.69
CA SER A 187 -8.33 -16.32 8.87
C SER A 187 -8.40 -16.72 10.35
N ILE A 188 -7.35 -16.44 11.14
CA ILE A 188 -7.32 -16.82 12.57
C ILE A 188 -8.32 -16.04 13.42
N LEU A 189 -8.72 -14.84 12.99
CA LEU A 189 -9.72 -14.02 13.68
C LEU A 189 -11.16 -14.31 13.20
N GLY A 190 -11.36 -15.26 12.29
CA GLY A 190 -12.67 -15.60 11.75
C GLY A 190 -13.31 -14.47 10.96
N ILE A 191 -12.51 -13.60 10.34
CA ILE A 191 -12.97 -12.48 9.51
C ILE A 191 -12.98 -12.95 8.07
N PRO A 192 -14.12 -12.87 7.34
CA PRO A 192 -14.16 -13.24 5.94
C PRO A 192 -13.10 -12.45 5.13
N SER A 193 -12.27 -13.16 4.38
CA SER A 193 -11.30 -12.53 3.48
C SER A 193 -12.01 -12.09 2.19
N PRO A 194 -11.82 -10.86 1.72
CA PRO A 194 -12.36 -10.44 0.44
C PRO A 194 -11.53 -10.93 -0.75
N LYS A 195 -10.35 -11.51 -0.52
CA LYS A 195 -9.41 -11.93 -1.55
C LYS A 195 -9.51 -13.43 -1.80
N ASP A 196 -10.28 -13.83 -2.79
CA ASP A 196 -10.29 -15.20 -3.29
C ASP A 196 -9.72 -15.32 -4.72
N ASP A 197 -9.48 -14.20 -5.44
CA ASP A 197 -9.30 -14.26 -6.89
C ASP A 197 -7.83 -14.13 -7.36
N ILE A 198 -7.02 -13.20 -6.84
CA ILE A 198 -5.65 -12.95 -7.33
C ILE A 198 -4.71 -12.73 -6.15
N SER A 199 -3.57 -13.45 -6.10
CA SER A 199 -2.52 -13.16 -5.13
C SER A 199 -1.64 -12.00 -5.62
N GLY A 200 -0.99 -11.27 -4.70
CA GLY A 200 -0.09 -10.17 -5.09
C GLY A 200 1.04 -10.60 -6.04
N SER A 201 1.44 -11.89 -6.03
CA SER A 201 2.41 -12.46 -6.98
C SER A 201 1.86 -12.58 -8.40
N ASP A 202 0.54 -12.71 -8.55
CA ASP A 202 -0.09 -12.98 -9.85
C ASP A 202 -0.54 -11.69 -10.54
N VAL A 203 -0.60 -10.57 -9.81
CA VAL A 203 -1.09 -9.27 -10.32
C VAL A 203 -0.32 -8.83 -11.56
N ALA A 204 1.01 -8.93 -11.57
CA ALA A 204 1.81 -8.55 -12.74
C ALA A 204 1.49 -9.40 -13.97
N SER A 205 1.37 -10.72 -13.78
CA SER A 205 1.07 -11.63 -14.91
C SER A 205 -0.32 -11.40 -15.49
N VAL A 206 -1.31 -11.08 -14.66
CA VAL A 206 -2.66 -10.73 -15.11
C VAL A 206 -2.64 -9.38 -15.83
N TYR A 207 -2.02 -8.38 -15.25
CA TYR A 207 -1.94 -7.03 -15.82
C TYR A 207 -1.35 -7.03 -17.23
N TYR A 208 -0.21 -7.72 -17.44
CA TYR A 208 0.46 -7.74 -18.74
C TYR A 208 -0.15 -8.70 -19.76
N LYS A 209 -0.97 -9.66 -19.33
CA LYS A 209 -1.66 -10.57 -20.27
C LYS A 209 -3.00 -10.03 -20.75
N GLU A 210 -3.65 -9.19 -19.96
CA GLU A 210 -4.99 -8.68 -20.24
C GLU A 210 -5.00 -7.25 -20.83
N ASN A 211 -3.86 -6.56 -20.86
CA ASN A 211 -3.63 -5.29 -21.53
C ASN A 211 -2.65 -5.45 -22.70
#